data_b80faca85423ba2bb5a4e97ed6e93d02
#
_entry.id   b80faca85423ba2bb5a4e97ed6e93d02
#
_cell.length_a   1.000
_cell.length_b   1.000
_cell.length_c   1.000
_cell.angle_alpha   90.00
_cell.angle_beta   90.00
_cell.angle_gamma   90.00
#
_symmetry.space_group_name_H-M   'P 1'
#
loop_
_entity.id
_entity.type
_entity.pdbx_description
1 polymer ?
#
loop_
_entity_poly.entity_id
_entity_poly.type
_entity_poly.pdbx_seq_one_letter_code
_entity_poly.pdbx_strand_id
1 'polypeptide(L)'
;MTITQENGSMTARLTGEIDHHTAAYLRHAIDASFVRIRPDRLILDFSGVTFMDSSGVGLALGRYRQTRAAGGSLVLTGLSDRDRRMMQLSGMQNKEGIEFR
;
A
#
# COMPACT_ATOMS: atom_id res chain seq x y z
N MET A 1 8.57 -9.49 0.00
CA MET A 1 8.26 -8.15 0.55
C MET A 1 9.25 -7.76 1.61
N THR A 2 9.61 -6.50 1.66
CA THR A 2 10.56 -5.95 2.63
C THR A 2 9.91 -4.81 3.39
N ILE A 3 10.03 -4.81 4.71
CA ILE A 3 9.54 -3.73 5.57
C ILE A 3 10.72 -2.95 6.11
N THR A 4 10.68 -1.63 5.96
CA THR A 4 11.68 -0.72 6.57
C THR A 4 10.95 0.37 7.34
N GLN A 5 11.66 1.01 8.25
CA GLN A 5 11.08 2.01 9.13
C GLN A 5 12.09 3.15 9.31
N GLU A 6 11.61 4.40 9.17
CA GLU A 6 12.46 5.57 9.30
C GLU A 6 11.62 6.80 9.63
N ASN A 7 11.97 7.51 10.70
CA ASN A 7 11.39 8.81 11.05
C ASN A 7 9.84 8.84 11.01
N GLY A 8 9.21 7.87 11.64
CA GLY A 8 7.75 7.81 11.69
C GLY A 8 7.10 7.20 10.44
N SER A 9 7.88 6.86 9.42
CA SER A 9 7.38 6.21 8.20
C SER A 9 7.70 4.73 8.22
N MET A 10 6.77 3.92 7.74
CA MET A 10 6.96 2.51 7.47
C MET A 10 6.82 2.31 5.97
N THR A 11 7.81 1.69 5.34
CA THR A 11 7.76 1.37 3.91
C THR A 11 7.65 -0.14 3.74
N ALA A 12 6.60 -0.56 3.02
CA ALA A 12 6.44 -1.94 2.58
C ALA A 12 6.76 -1.99 1.08
N ARG A 13 7.90 -2.58 0.74
CA ARG A 13 8.29 -2.77 -0.66
C ARG A 13 7.75 -4.11 -1.14
N LEU A 14 6.80 -4.03 -2.05
CA LEU A 14 6.12 -5.20 -2.59
C LEU A 14 6.88 -5.71 -3.81
N THR A 15 6.93 -7.03 -3.99
CA THR A 15 7.64 -7.63 -5.11
C THR A 15 6.82 -8.76 -5.72
N GLY A 16 7.06 -9.02 -7.01
CA GLY A 16 6.43 -10.11 -7.72
C GLY A 16 5.01 -9.80 -8.15
N GLU A 17 4.19 -10.83 -8.24
CA GLU A 17 2.80 -10.69 -8.68
C GLU A 17 1.88 -10.42 -7.49
N ILE A 18 0.91 -9.53 -7.70
CA ILE A 18 -0.15 -9.28 -6.71
C ILE A 18 -1.45 -9.79 -7.30
N ASP A 19 -1.90 -10.93 -6.81
CA ASP A 19 -3.17 -11.54 -7.15
C ASP A 19 -3.97 -11.78 -5.86
N HIS A 20 -5.07 -12.48 -5.96
CA HIS A 20 -5.93 -12.76 -4.83
C HIS A 20 -5.20 -13.44 -3.66
N HIS A 21 -4.32 -14.42 -3.96
CA HIS A 21 -3.59 -15.16 -2.92
C HIS A 21 -2.48 -14.32 -2.30
N THR A 22 -1.67 -13.69 -3.12
CA THR A 22 -0.54 -12.89 -2.63
C THR A 22 -1.00 -11.65 -1.90
N ALA A 23 -2.11 -11.04 -2.33
CA ALA A 23 -2.67 -9.88 -1.64
C ALA A 23 -3.06 -10.20 -0.20
N ALA A 24 -3.65 -11.37 0.03
CA ALA A 24 -4.00 -11.79 1.39
C ALA A 24 -2.76 -11.95 2.28
N TYR A 25 -1.72 -12.58 1.74
CA TYR A 25 -0.44 -12.73 2.45
C TYR A 25 0.18 -11.37 2.77
N LEU A 26 0.24 -10.49 1.77
CA LEU A 26 0.81 -9.15 1.94
C LEU A 26 0.03 -8.34 2.98
N ARG A 27 -1.29 -8.43 2.96
CA ARG A 27 -2.13 -7.76 3.95
C ARG A 27 -1.77 -8.18 5.36
N HIS A 28 -1.68 -9.49 5.61
CA HIS A 28 -1.36 -9.99 6.95
C HIS A 28 0.03 -9.52 7.40
N ALA A 29 1.01 -9.58 6.51
CA ALA A 29 2.37 -9.18 6.84
C ALA A 29 2.47 -7.67 7.12
N ILE A 30 1.81 -6.84 6.32
CA ILE A 30 1.79 -5.40 6.51
C ILE A 30 1.06 -5.04 7.80
N ASP A 31 -0.09 -5.66 8.05
CA ASP A 31 -0.89 -5.38 9.26
C ASP A 31 -0.12 -5.73 10.53
N ALA A 32 0.57 -6.86 10.56
CA ALA A 32 1.38 -7.27 11.70
C ALA A 32 2.48 -6.25 12.00
N SER A 33 3.16 -5.76 10.97
CA SER A 33 4.20 -4.75 11.13
C SER A 33 3.62 -3.39 11.52
N PHE A 34 2.48 -3.03 10.95
CA PHE A 34 1.82 -1.76 11.24
C PHE A 34 1.45 -1.65 12.73
N VAL A 35 0.88 -2.71 13.29
CA VAL A 35 0.50 -2.75 14.72
C VAL A 35 1.72 -2.58 15.62
N ARG A 36 2.85 -3.17 15.24
CA ARG A 36 4.09 -3.12 16.00
C ARG A 36 4.79 -1.77 15.87
N ILE A 37 4.86 -1.23 14.65
CA ILE A 37 5.62 0.00 14.34
C ILE A 37 4.80 1.25 14.65
N ARG A 38 3.49 1.23 14.42
CA ARG A 38 2.58 2.39 14.59
C ARG A 38 3.09 3.62 13.85
N PRO A 39 3.27 3.53 12.53
CA PRO A 39 3.81 4.67 11.77
C PRO A 39 2.79 5.78 11.62
N ASP A 40 3.29 7.02 11.47
CA ASP A 40 2.46 8.15 11.07
C ASP A 40 2.14 8.09 9.57
N ARG A 41 3.02 7.43 8.80
CA ARG A 41 2.88 7.31 7.35
C ARG A 41 3.23 5.90 6.93
N LEU A 42 2.34 5.29 6.14
CA LEU A 42 2.61 4.01 5.49
C LEU A 42 2.89 4.26 4.02
N ILE A 43 4.02 3.79 3.54
CA ILE A 43 4.42 3.87 2.14
C ILE A 43 4.34 2.47 1.55
N LEU A 44 3.51 2.30 0.52
CA LEU A 44 3.48 1.06 -0.26
C LEU A 44 4.27 1.30 -1.54
N ASP A 45 5.39 0.61 -1.67
CA ASP A 45 6.29 0.72 -2.82
C ASP A 45 6.04 -0.44 -3.77
N PHE A 46 5.52 -0.12 -4.95
CA PHE A 46 5.15 -1.09 -5.97
C PHE A 46 6.25 -1.28 -7.04
N SER A 47 7.42 -0.66 -6.86
CA SER A 47 8.46 -0.69 -7.91
C SER A 47 8.96 -2.09 -8.23
N GLY A 48 8.83 -3.04 -7.31
CA GLY A 48 9.22 -4.44 -7.52
C GLY A 48 8.08 -5.33 -8.02
N VAL A 49 6.89 -4.77 -8.24
CA VAL A 49 5.72 -5.54 -8.68
C VAL A 49 5.79 -5.76 -10.18
N THR A 50 5.65 -7.02 -10.60
CA THR A 50 5.72 -7.40 -12.01
C THR A 50 4.35 -7.54 -12.67
N PHE A 51 3.32 -7.79 -11.88
CA PHE A 51 1.93 -7.88 -12.32
C PHE A 51 1.01 -7.59 -11.15
N MET A 52 -0.11 -6.92 -11.43
CA MET A 52 -1.12 -6.66 -10.40
C MET A 52 -2.51 -6.69 -11.02
N ASP A 53 -3.43 -7.44 -10.39
CA ASP A 53 -4.84 -7.37 -10.71
C ASP A 53 -5.57 -6.47 -9.70
N SER A 54 -6.90 -6.46 -9.74
CA SER A 54 -7.71 -5.61 -8.85
C SER A 54 -7.54 -5.94 -7.36
N SER A 55 -6.96 -7.09 -7.02
CA SER A 55 -6.64 -7.41 -5.63
C SER A 55 -5.65 -6.42 -5.04
N GLY A 56 -4.77 -5.85 -5.87
CA GLY A 56 -3.84 -4.79 -5.45
C GLY A 56 -4.57 -3.51 -5.05
N VAL A 57 -5.66 -3.18 -5.73
CA VAL A 57 -6.51 -2.04 -5.35
C VAL A 57 -7.13 -2.30 -3.98
N GLY A 58 -7.65 -3.49 -3.76
CA GLY A 58 -8.22 -3.88 -2.46
C GLY A 58 -7.19 -3.83 -1.34
N LEU A 59 -5.97 -4.28 -1.63
CA LEU A 59 -4.86 -4.21 -0.67
C LEU A 59 -4.59 -2.76 -0.27
N ALA A 60 -4.46 -1.87 -1.24
CA ALA A 60 -4.19 -0.45 -0.99
C ALA A 60 -5.35 0.23 -0.27
N LEU A 61 -6.58 -0.06 -0.66
CA LEU A 61 -7.77 0.54 -0.03
C LEU A 61 -7.92 0.12 1.43
N GLY A 62 -7.67 -1.14 1.75
CA GLY A 62 -7.69 -1.63 3.13
C GLY A 62 -6.61 -0.97 3.98
N ARG A 63 -5.41 -0.78 3.41
CA ARG A 63 -4.33 -0.08 4.11
C ARG A 63 -4.63 1.41 4.28
N TYR A 64 -5.32 2.00 3.31
CA TYR A 64 -5.81 3.38 3.46
C TYR A 64 -6.73 3.51 4.67
N ARG A 65 -7.71 2.63 4.80
CA ARG A 65 -8.62 2.63 5.95
C ARG A 65 -7.88 2.45 7.26
N GLN A 66 -6.89 1.57 7.27
CA GLN A 66 -6.05 1.31 8.44
C GLN A 66 -5.29 2.56 8.88
N THR A 67 -4.66 3.26 7.93
CA THR A 67 -3.89 4.47 8.23
C THR A 67 -4.80 5.60 8.70
N ARG A 68 -5.96 5.77 8.09
CA ARG A 68 -6.92 6.81 8.50
C ARG A 68 -7.46 6.55 9.90
N ALA A 69 -7.78 5.31 10.23
CA ALA A 69 -8.25 4.95 11.57
C ALA A 69 -7.19 5.23 12.64
N ALA A 70 -5.92 5.15 12.29
CA ALA A 70 -4.80 5.43 13.18
C ALA A 70 -4.37 6.91 13.16
N GLY A 71 -5.05 7.75 12.39
CA GLY A 71 -4.72 9.18 12.28
C GLY A 71 -3.53 9.48 11.37
N GLY A 72 -3.10 8.53 10.56
CA GLY A 72 -1.96 8.67 9.67
C GLY A 72 -2.34 8.84 8.20
N SER A 73 -1.35 8.67 7.34
CA SER A 73 -1.49 8.82 5.89
C SER A 73 -0.88 7.66 5.13
N LEU A 74 -1.31 7.49 3.88
CA LEU A 74 -0.85 6.47 2.97
C LEU A 74 -0.18 7.10 1.77
N VAL A 75 0.96 6.54 1.36
CA VAL A 75 1.65 6.92 0.12
C VAL A 75 1.75 5.70 -0.76
N LEU A 76 1.37 5.83 -2.02
CA LEU A 76 1.58 4.82 -3.04
C LEU A 76 2.69 5.31 -3.97
N THR A 77 3.73 4.53 -4.14
CA THR A 77 4.88 4.89 -4.98
C THR A 77 5.29 3.74 -5.87
N GLY A 78 5.94 4.04 -6.98
CA GLY A 78 6.50 3.02 -7.87
C GLY A 78 5.49 2.28 -8.72
N LEU A 79 4.24 2.77 -8.83
CA LEU A 79 3.22 2.16 -9.66
C LEU A 79 3.57 2.33 -11.14
N SER A 80 3.36 1.27 -11.94
CA SER A 80 3.39 1.40 -13.39
C SER A 80 2.24 2.30 -13.84
N ASP A 81 2.30 2.82 -15.07
CA ASP A 81 1.23 3.66 -15.61
C ASP A 81 -0.11 2.93 -15.60
N ARG A 82 -0.09 1.65 -15.98
CA ARG A 82 -1.29 0.80 -15.96
C ARG A 82 -1.86 0.65 -14.55
N ASP A 83 -1.01 0.34 -13.59
CA ASP A 83 -1.44 0.09 -12.22
C ASP A 83 -1.88 1.38 -11.53
N ARG A 84 -1.19 2.48 -11.82
CA ARG A 84 -1.59 3.80 -11.33
C ARG A 84 -2.99 4.17 -11.85
N ARG A 85 -3.25 3.92 -13.13
CA ARG A 85 -4.58 4.16 -13.71
C ARG A 85 -5.64 3.31 -13.03
N MET A 86 -5.34 2.05 -12.75
CA MET A 86 -6.26 1.17 -12.03
C MET A 86 -6.63 1.74 -10.64
N MET A 87 -5.63 2.23 -9.91
CA MET A 87 -5.85 2.88 -8.62
C MET A 87 -6.69 4.14 -8.76
N GLN A 88 -6.40 4.97 -9.75
CA GLN A 88 -7.13 6.21 -10.00
C GLN A 88 -8.60 5.94 -10.34
N LEU A 89 -8.86 4.93 -11.17
CA LEU A 89 -10.23 4.56 -11.55
C LEU A 89 -11.04 4.02 -10.38
N SER A 90 -10.40 3.56 -9.32
CA SER A 90 -11.08 3.11 -8.11
C SER A 90 -11.53 4.28 -7.20
N GLY A 91 -11.15 5.51 -7.54
CA GLY A 91 -11.48 6.70 -6.77
C GLY A 91 -10.48 7.03 -5.67
N MET A 92 -9.40 6.27 -5.53
CA MET A 92 -8.44 6.48 -4.45
C MET A 92 -7.69 7.80 -4.57
N GLN A 93 -7.52 8.31 -5.77
CA GLN A 93 -6.75 9.55 -6.02
C GLN A 93 -7.34 10.76 -5.31
N ASN A 94 -8.64 10.79 -5.10
CA ASN A 94 -9.34 11.95 -4.54
C ASN A 94 -9.58 11.83 -3.03
N LYS A 95 -9.02 10.84 -2.39
CA LYS A 95 -9.23 10.64 -0.95
C LYS A 95 -8.21 11.42 -0.14
N GLU A 96 -8.68 12.04 0.95
CA GLU A 96 -7.82 12.73 1.88
C GLU A 96 -6.92 11.74 2.60
N GLY A 97 -5.64 12.10 2.77
CA GLY A 97 -4.68 11.26 3.47
C GLY A 97 -4.03 10.21 2.60
N ILE A 98 -4.18 10.31 1.27
CA ILE A 98 -3.47 9.45 0.32
C ILE A 98 -2.70 10.31 -0.67
N GLU A 99 -1.48 9.86 -0.97
CA GLU A 99 -0.59 10.54 -1.91
C GLU A 99 -0.06 9.53 -2.92
N PHE A 100 -0.04 9.90 -4.20
CA PHE A 100 0.59 9.13 -5.27
C PHE A 100 1.92 9.77 -5.63
N ARG A 101 2.99 8.99 -5.61
CA ARG A 101 4.33 9.44 -5.98
C ARG A 101 4.89 8.68 -7.17
#